data_bf1d74ba56852a149816725999399ac2
#
_entry.id   bf1d74ba56852a149816725999399ac2
#
_cell.length_a   1.000
_cell.length_b   1.000
_cell.length_c   1.000
_cell.angle_alpha   90.00
_cell.angle_beta   90.00
_cell.angle_gamma   90.00
#
_symmetry.space_group_name_H-M   'P 1'
#
loop_
_entity.id
_entity.type
_entity.pdbx_description
1 polymer ?
#
loop_
_entity_poly.entity_id
_entity_poly.type
_entity_poly.pdbx_seq_one_letter_code
_entity_poly.pdbx_strand_id
1 'polypeptide(L)'
;MNKGIYRIAAGVGAVVILVSSCTVQASMVTTNGTPAAVATDSIVNWPAAPAVTSETAILMDADTGAILYDKGMDEYRYPASTTKLMTLLVAIENSSPKDIVTFTETGVRDVTWDSSNINAQLGESMTMKDCWFAAYIKSANEVCAQIAEYVGGTEANFVDMMNQKARQLGCMHTHFVNASGLPDENHYSCAEDLAKIMRAGLKNARFRKVLETVNYTIPATNLSAARPMHTHVPLLAKESSLYYEGCIGGKTGFSTEAQNCLATVAERNGRTYIVVTMRDADLGINCADSTVLFDYAFNSFDSIEVDGKAMTVPKGVTVADLTMKSKEKGTRTLNQYYYQGQFVGYVTVEDTPTPEPVQEAKETTVPESSETESTSTTVQTDETDTNDTAVSEQKSVQDQISEMHTEGLSSTVKMLLIIGGAMIVVLIGLLIALHFKNS
;
A
#
# COMPACT_ATOMS: atom_id res chain seq x y z
N MET A 1 76.36 20.83 31.28
CA MET A 1 75.51 19.66 31.50
C MET A 1 74.12 19.99 30.98
N ASN A 2 73.88 19.67 29.70
CA ASN A 2 72.58 19.95 29.03
C ASN A 2 71.65 18.77 29.12
N LYS A 3 70.45 18.99 29.65
CA LYS A 3 69.34 18.03 29.62
C LYS A 3 68.47 18.37 28.41
N GLY A 4 68.50 17.52 27.41
CA GLY A 4 67.58 17.58 26.27
C GLY A 4 66.15 17.16 26.64
N ILE A 5 65.21 18.00 26.33
CA ILE A 5 63.80 17.74 26.48
C ILE A 5 63.27 17.29 25.10
N TYR A 6 62.87 16.03 24.98
CA TYR A 6 62.16 15.54 23.80
C TYR A 6 60.69 15.93 23.92
N ARG A 7 60.25 16.81 23.02
CA ARG A 7 58.84 17.10 22.79
C ARG A 7 58.28 16.02 21.87
N ILE A 8 57.37 15.20 22.38
CA ILE A 8 56.51 14.32 21.58
C ILE A 8 55.34 15.15 21.15
N ALA A 9 55.24 15.48 19.85
CA ALA A 9 54.06 16.05 19.26
C ALA A 9 53.08 14.91 18.93
N ALA A 10 52.02 14.75 19.74
CA ALA A 10 50.91 13.88 19.42
C ALA A 10 49.99 14.62 18.43
N GLY A 11 50.08 14.24 17.16
CA GLY A 11 49.13 14.68 16.15
C GLY A 11 47.81 13.94 16.34
N VAL A 12 46.82 14.61 16.92
CA VAL A 12 45.44 14.12 16.92
C VAL A 12 44.86 14.47 15.56
N GLY A 13 44.85 13.48 14.65
CA GLY A 13 44.12 13.59 13.40
C GLY A 13 42.62 13.47 13.70
N ALA A 14 41.92 14.59 13.71
CA ALA A 14 40.46 14.56 13.77
C ALA A 14 39.93 14.03 12.43
N VAL A 15 39.54 12.78 12.40
CA VAL A 15 38.71 12.23 11.31
C VAL A 15 37.30 12.76 11.52
N VAL A 16 36.94 13.84 10.84
CA VAL A 16 35.57 14.30 10.73
C VAL A 16 34.89 13.39 9.74
N ILE A 17 34.18 12.35 10.25
CA ILE A 17 33.24 11.61 9.45
C ILE A 17 32.03 12.50 9.29
N LEU A 18 31.92 13.18 8.16
CA LEU A 18 30.66 13.76 7.67
C LEU A 18 29.72 12.59 7.40
N VAL A 19 28.90 12.21 8.41
CA VAL A 19 27.69 11.48 8.16
C VAL A 19 26.77 12.46 7.42
N SER A 20 26.87 12.47 6.10
CA SER A 20 25.86 13.06 5.24
C SER A 20 24.59 12.26 5.53
N SER A 21 23.78 12.73 6.47
CA SER A 21 22.37 12.38 6.51
C SER A 21 21.84 12.85 5.17
N CYS A 22 21.72 11.92 4.22
CA CYS A 22 20.92 12.11 3.05
C CYS A 22 19.47 12.19 3.56
N THR A 23 19.09 13.36 4.07
CA THR A 23 17.69 13.76 4.04
C THR A 23 17.41 13.81 2.55
N VAL A 24 16.76 12.76 2.03
CA VAL A 24 16.01 12.86 0.79
C VAL A 24 14.92 13.86 1.13
N GLN A 25 15.25 15.10 1.03
CA GLN A 25 14.28 16.16 0.94
C GLN A 25 13.61 15.86 -0.39
N ALA A 26 12.41 15.26 -0.34
CA ALA A 26 11.57 15.20 -1.50
C ALA A 26 11.50 16.64 -1.99
N SER A 27 12.16 16.93 -3.10
CA SER A 27 12.04 18.23 -3.71
C SER A 27 10.61 18.26 -4.22
N MET A 28 9.72 18.75 -3.35
CA MET A 28 8.38 19.04 -3.72
C MET A 28 8.46 19.96 -4.91
N VAL A 29 7.94 19.48 -6.03
CA VAL A 29 8.00 20.20 -7.28
C VAL A 29 7.48 21.60 -7.02
N THR A 30 8.38 22.56 -6.99
CA THR A 30 8.02 23.96 -6.96
C THR A 30 7.20 24.23 -8.22
N THR A 31 6.09 24.87 -8.06
CA THR A 31 4.95 25.10 -8.93
C THR A 31 5.21 25.87 -10.24
N ASN A 32 6.46 25.87 -10.77
CA ASN A 32 6.84 26.54 -12.01
C ASN A 32 7.54 25.59 -12.98
N GLY A 33 7.35 24.28 -12.82
CA GLY A 33 7.90 23.29 -13.74
C GLY A 33 7.16 23.27 -15.08
N THR A 34 7.90 23.01 -16.15
CA THR A 34 7.28 22.61 -17.43
C THR A 34 6.42 21.38 -17.15
N PRO A 35 5.14 21.35 -17.61
CA PRO A 35 4.30 20.16 -17.44
C PRO A 35 5.05 18.90 -17.93
N ALA A 36 4.92 17.81 -17.18
CA ALA A 36 5.56 16.57 -17.57
C ALA A 36 5.14 16.16 -18.99
N ALA A 37 6.11 15.67 -19.78
CA ALA A 37 5.80 15.10 -21.08
C ALA A 37 5.03 13.79 -20.90
N VAL A 38 4.21 13.43 -21.87
CA VAL A 38 3.53 12.12 -21.86
C VAL A 38 4.54 11.06 -22.30
N ALA A 39 5.00 10.26 -21.35
CA ALA A 39 6.06 9.28 -21.57
C ALA A 39 5.62 8.17 -22.55
N THR A 40 4.33 7.78 -22.54
CA THR A 40 3.79 6.78 -23.45
C THR A 40 3.80 7.19 -24.92
N ASP A 41 3.87 8.49 -25.23
CA ASP A 41 4.02 8.97 -26.62
C ASP A 41 5.37 8.58 -27.27
N SER A 42 6.35 8.22 -26.46
CA SER A 42 7.64 7.73 -26.95
C SER A 42 7.63 6.27 -27.40
N ILE A 43 6.55 5.52 -27.13
CA ILE A 43 6.43 4.10 -27.45
C ILE A 43 5.99 3.96 -28.90
N VAL A 44 6.77 3.25 -29.69
CA VAL A 44 6.48 3.03 -31.12
C VAL A 44 5.15 2.30 -31.29
N ASN A 45 4.29 2.81 -32.19
CA ASN A 45 2.96 2.26 -32.47
C ASN A 45 2.01 2.21 -31.26
N TRP A 46 2.30 2.96 -30.19
CA TRP A 46 1.33 3.19 -29.13
C TRP A 46 0.25 4.18 -29.60
N PRO A 47 -1.00 4.04 -29.19
CA PRO A 47 -2.02 5.01 -29.56
C PRO A 47 -1.64 6.43 -29.12
N ALA A 48 -1.84 7.42 -29.98
CA ALA A 48 -1.54 8.82 -29.65
C ALA A 48 -2.29 9.24 -28.39
N ALA A 49 -1.55 9.75 -27.41
CA ALA A 49 -2.11 10.12 -26.13
C ALA A 49 -2.98 11.39 -26.24
N PRO A 50 -4.12 11.46 -25.51
CA PRO A 50 -4.90 12.68 -25.42
C PRO A 50 -4.16 13.73 -24.56
N ALA A 51 -4.44 14.99 -24.84
CA ALA A 51 -3.97 16.07 -23.98
C ALA A 51 -4.80 16.11 -22.68
N VAL A 52 -4.14 16.16 -21.53
CA VAL A 52 -4.73 16.40 -20.21
C VAL A 52 -4.07 17.57 -19.52
N THR A 53 -4.85 18.30 -18.72
CA THR A 53 -4.42 19.52 -18.04
C THR A 53 -3.69 19.24 -16.74
N SER A 54 -4.09 18.19 -16.01
CA SER A 54 -3.52 17.77 -14.74
C SER A 54 -1.98 17.78 -14.77
N GLU A 55 -1.33 18.26 -13.71
CA GLU A 55 0.15 18.28 -13.67
C GLU A 55 0.73 16.87 -13.81
N THR A 56 0.17 15.89 -13.10
CA THR A 56 0.51 14.48 -13.29
C THR A 56 -0.74 13.64 -13.46
N ALA A 57 -0.64 12.59 -14.28
CA ALA A 57 -1.76 11.69 -14.56
C ALA A 57 -1.28 10.29 -14.94
N ILE A 58 -2.08 9.29 -14.60
CA ILE A 58 -1.91 7.90 -15.01
C ILE A 58 -3.25 7.31 -15.47
N LEU A 59 -3.18 6.43 -16.46
CA LEU A 59 -4.23 5.50 -16.79
C LEU A 59 -3.66 4.06 -16.67
N MET A 60 -4.27 3.26 -15.82
CA MET A 60 -3.84 1.90 -15.53
C MET A 60 -4.98 0.90 -15.77
N ASP A 61 -4.69 -0.22 -16.39
CA ASP A 61 -5.58 -1.38 -16.42
C ASP A 61 -5.62 -2.02 -15.01
N ALA A 62 -6.81 -2.16 -14.44
CA ALA A 62 -6.97 -2.65 -13.07
C ALA A 62 -6.63 -4.13 -12.91
N ASP A 63 -6.86 -4.94 -13.94
CA ASP A 63 -6.65 -6.39 -13.89
C ASP A 63 -5.17 -6.75 -14.06
N THR A 64 -4.55 -6.21 -15.11
CA THR A 64 -3.17 -6.52 -15.46
C THR A 64 -2.16 -5.65 -14.72
N GLY A 65 -2.51 -4.38 -14.43
CA GLY A 65 -1.59 -3.35 -13.96
C GLY A 65 -0.78 -2.72 -15.08
N ALA A 66 -1.18 -2.93 -16.34
CA ALA A 66 -0.57 -2.27 -17.48
C ALA A 66 -0.82 -0.76 -17.45
N ILE A 67 0.21 0.03 -17.69
CA ILE A 67 0.13 1.48 -17.75
C ILE A 67 -0.12 1.89 -19.19
N LEU A 68 -1.26 2.51 -19.45
CA LEU A 68 -1.71 2.87 -20.78
C LEU A 68 -1.44 4.34 -21.11
N TYR A 69 -1.32 5.18 -20.09
CA TYR A 69 -0.97 6.60 -20.17
C TYR A 69 -0.14 6.99 -18.96
N ASP A 70 0.95 7.71 -19.21
CA ASP A 70 1.88 8.19 -18.20
C ASP A 70 2.24 9.67 -18.48
N LYS A 71 1.88 10.53 -17.55
CA LYS A 71 2.30 11.94 -17.49
C LYS A 71 2.85 12.24 -16.11
N GLY A 72 4.14 12.00 -15.90
CA GLY A 72 4.81 12.22 -14.61
C GLY A 72 4.19 11.39 -13.49
N MET A 73 3.84 10.14 -13.78
CA MET A 73 3.09 9.28 -12.89
C MET A 73 3.79 8.99 -11.56
N ASP A 74 5.13 9.08 -11.51
CA ASP A 74 5.99 8.84 -10.35
C ASP A 74 6.45 10.12 -9.64
N GLU A 75 6.06 11.30 -10.13
CA GLU A 75 6.39 12.57 -9.51
C GLU A 75 5.65 12.76 -8.19
N TYR A 76 6.37 13.18 -7.15
CA TYR A 76 5.82 13.43 -5.83
C TYR A 76 4.78 14.56 -5.85
N ARG A 77 3.63 14.32 -5.24
CA ARG A 77 2.54 15.27 -5.05
C ARG A 77 1.93 15.09 -3.67
N TYR A 78 1.30 16.13 -3.15
CA TYR A 78 0.42 16.01 -1.99
C TYR A 78 -0.86 15.29 -2.40
N PRO A 79 -1.23 14.17 -1.73
CA PRO A 79 -2.41 13.38 -2.11
C PRO A 79 -3.72 13.97 -1.60
N ALA A 80 -3.68 14.84 -0.60
CA ALA A 80 -4.85 15.28 0.15
C ALA A 80 -5.74 14.09 0.55
N SER A 81 -7.07 14.22 0.48
CA SER A 81 -8.01 13.16 0.87
C SER A 81 -8.01 11.91 -0.01
N THR A 82 -7.24 11.82 -1.12
CA THR A 82 -7.04 10.55 -1.80
C THR A 82 -6.26 9.54 -0.93
N THR A 83 -5.55 10.01 0.09
CA THR A 83 -4.98 9.22 1.20
C THR A 83 -5.98 8.23 1.80
N LYS A 84 -7.25 8.62 1.87
CA LYS A 84 -8.32 7.80 2.47
C LYS A 84 -8.59 6.48 1.74
N LEU A 85 -8.07 6.32 0.52
CA LEU A 85 -8.05 5.03 -0.17
C LEU A 85 -7.18 4.02 0.59
N MET A 86 -6.01 4.42 1.06
CA MET A 86 -5.15 3.57 1.89
C MET A 86 -5.76 3.34 3.28
N THR A 87 -6.30 4.38 3.90
CA THR A 87 -6.98 4.27 5.19
C THR A 87 -8.13 3.27 5.14
N LEU A 88 -8.99 3.37 4.12
CA LEU A 88 -10.09 2.44 3.90
C LEU A 88 -9.59 1.00 3.66
N LEU A 89 -8.55 0.82 2.84
CA LEU A 89 -7.98 -0.49 2.54
C LEU A 89 -7.46 -1.16 3.82
N VAL A 90 -6.62 -0.45 4.59
CA VAL A 90 -6.05 -0.98 5.84
C VAL A 90 -7.14 -1.25 6.87
N ALA A 91 -8.13 -0.35 7.01
CA ALA A 91 -9.24 -0.54 7.94
C ALA A 91 -10.08 -1.78 7.60
N ILE A 92 -10.44 -1.96 6.33
CA ILE A 92 -11.24 -3.11 5.87
C ILE A 92 -10.52 -4.44 6.05
N GLU A 93 -9.19 -4.45 5.87
CA GLU A 93 -8.37 -5.65 6.05
C GLU A 93 -8.19 -6.04 7.52
N ASN A 94 -8.28 -5.08 8.45
CA ASN A 94 -7.92 -5.28 9.86
C ASN A 94 -9.09 -5.06 10.85
N SER A 95 -10.32 -4.97 10.36
CA SER A 95 -11.51 -4.81 11.22
C SER A 95 -12.74 -5.53 10.67
N SER A 96 -13.72 -5.72 11.54
CA SER A 96 -15.03 -6.26 11.16
C SER A 96 -16.02 -5.12 10.89
N PRO A 97 -16.89 -5.23 9.87
CA PRO A 97 -17.94 -4.24 9.64
C PRO A 97 -18.93 -4.08 10.81
N LYS A 98 -18.96 -5.03 11.75
CA LYS A 98 -19.85 -5.04 12.92
C LYS A 98 -19.19 -4.48 14.18
N ASP A 99 -17.89 -4.23 14.17
CA ASP A 99 -17.20 -3.64 15.30
C ASP A 99 -17.86 -2.31 15.67
N ILE A 100 -17.99 -2.07 16.96
CA ILE A 100 -18.51 -0.79 17.46
C ILE A 100 -17.34 0.12 17.77
N VAL A 101 -17.32 1.26 17.10
CA VAL A 101 -16.32 2.31 17.25
C VAL A 101 -16.94 3.42 18.08
N THR A 102 -16.35 3.70 19.24
CA THR A 102 -16.72 4.83 20.09
C THR A 102 -15.72 5.95 19.90
N PHE A 103 -16.23 7.14 19.59
CA PHE A 103 -15.39 8.31 19.33
C PHE A 103 -14.79 8.85 20.61
N THR A 104 -13.47 8.93 20.62
CA THR A 104 -12.63 9.51 21.67
C THR A 104 -12.29 10.96 21.33
N GLU A 105 -11.44 11.61 22.12
CA GLU A 105 -10.90 12.94 21.79
C GLU A 105 -10.13 12.93 20.47
N THR A 106 -9.46 11.83 20.12
CA THR A 106 -8.81 11.64 18.81
C THR A 106 -9.80 11.80 17.66
N GLY A 107 -10.95 11.12 17.77
CA GLY A 107 -11.98 11.11 16.73
C GLY A 107 -12.86 12.36 16.67
N VAL A 108 -12.65 13.37 17.52
CA VAL A 108 -13.41 14.64 17.46
C VAL A 108 -12.50 15.86 17.31
N ARG A 109 -11.19 15.66 17.41
CA ARG A 109 -10.18 16.72 17.30
C ARG A 109 -10.25 17.48 15.96
N ASP A 110 -10.51 16.76 14.87
CA ASP A 110 -10.49 17.28 13.50
C ASP A 110 -11.90 17.75 13.04
N VAL A 111 -12.87 17.85 13.95
CA VAL A 111 -14.18 18.45 13.70
C VAL A 111 -14.06 19.98 13.75
N THR A 112 -13.74 20.58 12.61
CA THR A 112 -13.65 22.02 12.44
C THR A 112 -14.62 22.49 11.37
N TRP A 113 -14.97 23.79 11.35
CA TRP A 113 -15.94 24.35 10.41
C TRP A 113 -15.49 24.28 8.95
N ASP A 114 -14.17 24.22 8.72
CA ASP A 114 -13.52 24.22 7.42
C ASP A 114 -13.01 22.82 7.00
N SER A 115 -13.18 21.80 7.86
CA SER A 115 -12.79 20.41 7.55
C SER A 115 -13.96 19.59 7.02
N SER A 116 -13.62 18.57 6.20
CA SER A 116 -14.59 17.53 5.85
C SER A 116 -14.87 16.64 7.06
N ASN A 117 -16.12 16.63 7.56
CA ASN A 117 -16.52 15.90 8.76
C ASN A 117 -18.00 15.47 8.70
N ILE A 118 -18.42 14.64 9.65
CA ILE A 118 -19.82 14.26 9.91
C ILE A 118 -20.33 14.82 11.25
N ASN A 119 -19.58 15.71 11.90
CA ASN A 119 -19.83 16.23 13.23
C ASN A 119 -19.96 15.11 14.27
N ALA A 120 -19.02 14.16 14.28
CA ALA A 120 -18.97 13.13 15.32
C ALA A 120 -18.76 13.75 16.70
N GLN A 121 -19.40 13.18 17.72
CA GLN A 121 -19.37 13.69 19.09
C GLN A 121 -18.55 12.76 19.99
N LEU A 122 -17.90 13.33 21.00
CA LEU A 122 -17.19 12.55 22.03
C LEU A 122 -18.16 11.56 22.72
N GLY A 123 -17.80 10.28 22.72
CA GLY A 123 -18.63 9.20 23.24
C GLY A 123 -19.73 8.71 22.27
N GLU A 124 -19.81 9.28 21.08
CA GLU A 124 -20.67 8.74 20.03
C GLU A 124 -20.18 7.37 19.59
N SER A 125 -21.10 6.45 19.32
CA SER A 125 -20.77 5.09 18.89
C SER A 125 -21.52 4.74 17.61
N MET A 126 -20.78 4.17 16.63
CA MET A 126 -21.34 3.64 15.39
C MET A 126 -20.58 2.41 14.93
N THR A 127 -21.09 1.71 13.93
CA THR A 127 -20.39 0.53 13.40
C THR A 127 -19.17 0.94 12.60
N MET A 128 -18.16 0.08 12.55
CA MET A 128 -16.99 0.27 11.68
C MET A 128 -17.40 0.40 10.22
N LYS A 129 -18.45 -0.30 9.80
CA LYS A 129 -19.04 -0.12 8.48
C LYS A 129 -19.50 1.32 8.24
N ASP A 130 -20.19 1.94 9.20
CA ASP A 130 -20.62 3.34 9.10
C ASP A 130 -19.42 4.28 9.02
N CYS A 131 -18.35 3.98 9.76
CA CYS A 131 -17.08 4.71 9.70
C CYS A 131 -16.44 4.61 8.30
N TRP A 132 -16.42 3.43 7.67
CA TRP A 132 -15.89 3.29 6.31
C TRP A 132 -16.63 4.19 5.31
N PHE A 133 -17.97 4.18 5.36
CA PHE A 133 -18.79 5.02 4.48
C PHE A 133 -18.64 6.50 4.78
N ALA A 134 -18.53 6.90 6.06
CA ALA A 134 -18.30 8.30 6.42
C ALA A 134 -16.93 8.81 5.93
N ALA A 135 -15.87 8.04 6.17
CA ALA A 135 -14.51 8.35 5.71
C ALA A 135 -14.44 8.49 4.18
N TYR A 136 -15.18 7.65 3.45
CA TYR A 136 -15.16 7.65 1.99
C TYR A 136 -16.13 8.70 1.40
N ILE A 137 -17.45 8.64 1.72
CA ILE A 137 -18.48 9.45 1.08
C ILE A 137 -18.40 10.92 1.50
N LYS A 138 -18.22 11.19 2.80
CA LYS A 138 -18.10 12.57 3.33
C LYS A 138 -16.65 13.01 3.47
N SER A 139 -15.71 12.12 3.18
CA SER A 139 -14.30 12.43 3.37
C SER A 139 -13.96 12.85 4.81
N ALA A 140 -14.70 12.33 5.80
CA ALA A 140 -14.65 12.76 7.19
C ALA A 140 -13.27 12.52 7.81
N ASN A 141 -12.58 13.61 8.19
CA ASN A 141 -11.20 13.56 8.71
C ASN A 141 -11.18 12.94 10.10
N GLU A 142 -12.09 13.37 10.96
CA GLU A 142 -12.23 12.91 12.32
C GLU A 142 -12.54 11.40 12.39
N VAL A 143 -13.31 10.90 11.44
CA VAL A 143 -13.61 9.47 11.33
C VAL A 143 -12.35 8.68 10.94
N CYS A 144 -11.50 9.23 10.07
CA CYS A 144 -10.24 8.59 9.71
C CYS A 144 -9.29 8.52 10.91
N ALA A 145 -9.21 9.56 11.74
CA ALA A 145 -8.45 9.57 12.98
C ALA A 145 -8.99 8.51 13.98
N GLN A 146 -10.31 8.41 14.13
CA GLN A 146 -10.92 7.41 15.00
C GLN A 146 -10.75 5.97 14.47
N ILE A 147 -10.83 5.75 13.14
CA ILE A 147 -10.50 4.46 12.53
C ILE A 147 -9.04 4.11 12.84
N ALA A 148 -8.13 5.07 12.71
CA ALA A 148 -6.71 4.85 12.94
C ALA A 148 -6.43 4.46 14.39
N GLU A 149 -7.03 5.16 15.36
CA GLU A 149 -6.90 4.79 16.77
C GLU A 149 -7.50 3.42 17.06
N TYR A 150 -8.71 3.13 16.54
CA TYR A 150 -9.38 1.87 16.77
C TYR A 150 -8.59 0.66 16.23
N VAL A 151 -8.13 0.75 14.98
CA VAL A 151 -7.47 -0.36 14.28
C VAL A 151 -6.00 -0.50 14.71
N GLY A 152 -5.30 0.61 14.85
CA GLY A 152 -3.88 0.64 15.19
C GLY A 152 -3.60 0.62 16.71
N GLY A 153 -4.64 0.82 17.53
CA GLY A 153 -4.48 1.12 18.97
C GLY A 153 -3.96 2.54 19.23
N THR A 154 -3.24 3.10 18.28
CA THR A 154 -2.83 4.52 18.19
C THR A 154 -2.81 4.95 16.73
N GLU A 155 -2.95 6.27 16.46
CA GLU A 155 -2.81 6.81 15.11
C GLU A 155 -1.42 6.52 14.52
N ALA A 156 -0.36 6.62 15.30
CA ALA A 156 1.00 6.35 14.87
C ALA A 156 1.16 4.90 14.37
N ASN A 157 0.68 3.92 15.12
CA ASN A 157 0.72 2.52 14.68
C ASN A 157 -0.08 2.29 13.40
N PHE A 158 -1.23 2.94 13.26
CA PHE A 158 -2.03 2.84 12.03
C PHE A 158 -1.30 3.44 10.82
N VAL A 159 -0.64 4.57 10.99
CA VAL A 159 0.21 5.19 9.97
C VAL A 159 1.36 4.25 9.58
N ASP A 160 1.98 3.57 10.54
CA ASP A 160 2.98 2.54 10.26
C ASP A 160 2.38 1.38 9.44
N MET A 161 1.15 0.93 9.76
CA MET A 161 0.43 -0.07 8.95
C MET A 161 0.17 0.43 7.53
N MET A 162 -0.24 1.69 7.34
CA MET A 162 -0.43 2.31 6.02
C MET A 162 0.88 2.31 5.22
N ASN A 163 1.99 2.72 5.82
CA ASN A 163 3.30 2.76 5.18
C ASN A 163 3.85 1.36 4.89
N GLN A 164 3.59 0.39 5.78
CA GLN A 164 3.91 -1.01 5.52
C GLN A 164 3.11 -1.56 4.34
N LYS A 165 1.80 -1.26 4.28
CA LYS A 165 0.94 -1.65 3.16
C LYS A 165 1.40 -1.02 1.86
N ALA A 166 1.77 0.26 1.85
CA ALA A 166 2.32 0.94 0.68
C ALA A 166 3.56 0.20 0.14
N ARG A 167 4.52 -0.15 1.01
CA ARG A 167 5.69 -0.97 0.63
C ARG A 167 5.31 -2.34 0.06
N GLN A 168 4.33 -3.03 0.66
CA GLN A 168 3.83 -4.33 0.15
C GLN A 168 3.23 -4.24 -1.25
N LEU A 169 2.58 -3.11 -1.56
CA LEU A 169 2.00 -2.82 -2.87
C LEU A 169 3.02 -2.32 -3.89
N GLY A 170 4.28 -2.11 -3.48
CA GLY A 170 5.32 -1.55 -4.35
C GLY A 170 5.15 -0.07 -4.62
N CYS A 171 4.56 0.67 -3.67
CA CYS A 171 4.46 2.12 -3.69
C CYS A 171 5.80 2.70 -3.22
N MET A 172 6.60 3.17 -4.18
CA MET A 172 7.97 3.64 -3.93
C MET A 172 8.07 5.14 -3.68
N HIS A 173 7.01 5.89 -4.03
CA HIS A 173 6.95 7.35 -3.98
C HIS A 173 5.86 7.81 -3.00
N THR A 174 5.57 7.01 -1.96
CA THR A 174 4.51 7.28 -1.00
C THR A 174 5.00 7.22 0.43
N HIS A 175 4.63 8.22 1.21
CA HIS A 175 4.80 8.25 2.66
C HIS A 175 3.60 8.94 3.31
N PHE A 176 2.97 8.25 4.24
CA PHE A 176 1.84 8.75 5.02
C PHE A 176 2.30 9.16 6.42
N VAL A 177 1.74 10.25 6.95
CA VAL A 177 1.95 10.70 8.33
C VAL A 177 0.64 10.86 9.11
N ASN A 178 -0.49 10.75 8.41
CA ASN A 178 -1.82 10.71 9.02
C ASN A 178 -2.79 9.90 8.16
N ALA A 179 -3.96 9.57 8.71
CA ALA A 179 -4.97 8.74 8.04
C ALA A 179 -5.94 9.54 7.17
N SER A 180 -5.93 10.86 7.23
CA SER A 180 -6.92 11.72 6.57
C SER A 180 -6.43 12.40 5.30
N GLY A 181 -5.11 12.59 5.15
CA GLY A 181 -4.51 13.37 4.08
C GLY A 181 -4.46 14.87 4.38
N LEU A 182 -4.55 15.25 5.65
CA LEU A 182 -4.28 16.62 6.08
C LEU A 182 -2.84 16.99 5.74
N PRO A 183 -2.57 18.28 5.38
CA PRO A 183 -1.27 18.72 4.92
C PRO A 183 -0.15 18.48 5.93
N ASP A 184 0.94 17.91 5.45
CA ASP A 184 2.22 17.77 6.14
C ASP A 184 3.31 17.66 5.07
N GLU A 185 4.48 18.23 5.28
CA GLU A 185 5.58 18.22 4.31
C GLU A 185 6.09 16.81 4.00
N ASN A 186 5.92 15.87 4.93
CA ASN A 186 6.33 14.48 4.79
C ASN A 186 5.17 13.57 4.33
N HIS A 187 3.98 14.13 4.04
CA HIS A 187 2.83 13.39 3.56
C HIS A 187 2.68 13.52 2.06
N TYR A 188 3.19 12.55 1.32
CA TYR A 188 3.23 12.59 -0.14
C TYR A 188 2.91 11.24 -0.78
N SER A 189 2.55 11.30 -2.05
CA SER A 189 2.33 10.14 -2.93
C SER A 189 2.62 10.54 -4.38
N CYS A 190 2.29 9.66 -5.31
CA CYS A 190 2.30 9.94 -6.75
C CYS A 190 1.09 9.28 -7.42
N ALA A 191 0.84 9.61 -8.68
CA ALA A 191 -0.32 9.08 -9.41
C ALA A 191 -0.25 7.55 -9.55
N GLU A 192 0.93 7.00 -9.81
CA GLU A 192 1.14 5.56 -9.95
C GLU A 192 0.86 4.81 -8.64
N ASP A 193 1.35 5.31 -7.51
CA ASP A 193 1.17 4.65 -6.23
C ASP A 193 -0.29 4.69 -5.77
N LEU A 194 -1.00 5.81 -5.99
CA LEU A 194 -2.44 5.90 -5.73
C LEU A 194 -3.23 4.93 -6.62
N ALA A 195 -2.84 4.74 -7.88
CA ALA A 195 -3.43 3.74 -8.77
C ALA A 195 -3.17 2.30 -8.28
N LYS A 196 -1.97 1.99 -7.78
CA LYS A 196 -1.66 0.70 -7.15
C LYS A 196 -2.51 0.44 -5.90
N ILE A 197 -2.71 1.46 -5.05
CA ILE A 197 -3.58 1.38 -3.86
C ILE A 197 -5.03 1.12 -4.27
N MET A 198 -5.56 1.88 -5.23
CA MET A 198 -6.90 1.66 -5.78
C MET A 198 -7.06 0.26 -6.35
N ARG A 199 -6.11 -0.19 -7.16
CA ARG A 199 -6.08 -1.54 -7.75
C ARG A 199 -6.10 -2.64 -6.68
N ALA A 200 -5.38 -2.47 -5.58
CA ALA A 200 -5.39 -3.40 -4.46
C ALA A 200 -6.77 -3.41 -3.76
N GLY A 201 -7.35 -2.23 -3.56
CA GLY A 201 -8.68 -2.09 -2.96
C GLY A 201 -9.76 -2.76 -3.79
N LEU A 202 -9.75 -2.64 -5.11
CA LEU A 202 -10.73 -3.23 -6.02
C LEU A 202 -10.81 -4.77 -5.92
N LYS A 203 -9.74 -5.43 -5.48
CA LYS A 203 -9.72 -6.89 -5.24
C LYS A 203 -10.49 -7.29 -3.97
N ASN A 204 -10.84 -6.33 -3.11
CA ASN A 204 -11.63 -6.57 -1.91
C ASN A 204 -13.07 -6.16 -2.14
N ALA A 205 -14.00 -7.11 -2.05
CA ALA A 205 -15.42 -6.87 -2.33
C ALA A 205 -16.05 -5.82 -1.38
N ARG A 206 -15.57 -5.69 -0.13
CA ARG A 206 -16.07 -4.67 0.80
C ARG A 206 -15.58 -3.28 0.40
N PHE A 207 -14.33 -3.15 0.00
CA PHE A 207 -13.77 -1.90 -0.52
C PHE A 207 -14.53 -1.46 -1.78
N ARG A 208 -14.70 -2.37 -2.73
CA ARG A 208 -15.46 -2.12 -3.96
C ARG A 208 -16.89 -1.66 -3.65
N LYS A 209 -17.56 -2.32 -2.67
CA LYS A 209 -18.92 -1.92 -2.26
C LYS A 209 -18.98 -0.49 -1.69
N VAL A 210 -17.99 -0.09 -0.90
CA VAL A 210 -17.91 1.30 -0.41
C VAL A 210 -17.67 2.26 -1.56
N LEU A 211 -16.75 1.93 -2.47
CA LEU A 211 -16.37 2.73 -3.62
C LEU A 211 -17.56 3.03 -4.55
N GLU A 212 -18.41 2.05 -4.81
CA GLU A 212 -19.58 2.14 -5.72
C GLU A 212 -20.80 2.86 -5.11
N THR A 213 -20.74 3.22 -3.82
CA THR A 213 -21.91 3.75 -3.12
C THR A 213 -22.03 5.25 -3.31
N VAL A 214 -23.13 5.68 -3.96
CA VAL A 214 -23.48 7.10 -4.19
C VAL A 214 -24.12 7.71 -2.95
N ASN A 215 -25.08 7.01 -2.35
CA ASN A 215 -25.84 7.47 -1.19
C ASN A 215 -25.70 6.47 -0.04
N TYR A 216 -25.45 6.97 1.16
CA TYR A 216 -25.45 6.19 2.38
C TYR A 216 -26.02 7.00 3.54
N THR A 217 -26.80 6.36 4.41
CA THR A 217 -27.30 7.00 5.61
C THR A 217 -26.69 6.30 6.81
N ILE A 218 -25.91 7.04 7.61
CA ILE A 218 -25.53 6.56 8.96
C ILE A 218 -26.80 6.52 9.79
N PRO A 219 -27.17 5.39 10.41
CA PRO A 219 -28.34 5.32 11.30
C PRO A 219 -28.21 6.28 12.47
N ALA A 220 -29.30 6.55 13.15
CA ALA A 220 -29.25 7.28 14.43
C ALA A 220 -28.33 6.55 15.41
N THR A 221 -27.47 7.28 16.09
CA THR A 221 -26.53 6.80 17.08
C THR A 221 -27.06 7.09 18.49
N ASN A 222 -26.24 6.79 19.51
CA ASN A 222 -26.53 7.17 20.89
C ASN A 222 -26.57 8.70 21.12
N LEU A 223 -25.94 9.51 20.24
CA LEU A 223 -25.83 10.97 20.42
C LEU A 223 -26.35 11.79 19.23
N SER A 224 -26.60 11.17 18.09
CA SER A 224 -26.95 11.92 16.87
C SER A 224 -28.11 11.27 16.12
N ALA A 225 -28.91 12.09 15.45
CA ALA A 225 -29.90 11.62 14.50
C ALA A 225 -29.24 10.99 13.26
N ALA A 226 -30.01 10.25 12.46
CA ALA A 226 -29.52 9.66 11.22
C ALA A 226 -28.97 10.75 10.27
N ARG A 227 -27.83 10.44 9.62
CA ARG A 227 -27.10 11.36 8.74
C ARG A 227 -27.07 10.82 7.31
N PRO A 228 -27.91 11.36 6.40
CA PRO A 228 -27.81 11.04 4.98
C PRO A 228 -26.55 11.67 4.38
N MET A 229 -25.84 10.89 3.57
CA MET A 229 -24.62 11.30 2.89
C MET A 229 -24.71 11.01 1.42
N HIS A 230 -24.12 11.87 0.60
CA HIS A 230 -24.02 11.76 -0.84
C HIS A 230 -22.56 11.85 -1.27
N THR A 231 -22.20 11.15 -2.33
CA THR A 231 -20.81 11.12 -2.84
C THR A 231 -20.34 12.49 -3.30
N HIS A 232 -19.05 12.74 -3.14
CA HIS A 232 -18.36 13.92 -3.67
C HIS A 232 -17.69 13.66 -5.04
N VAL A 233 -17.89 12.49 -5.65
CA VAL A 233 -17.32 12.12 -6.94
C VAL A 233 -18.31 12.45 -8.06
N PRO A 234 -18.10 13.55 -8.83
CA PRO A 234 -19.09 13.97 -9.83
C PRO A 234 -19.28 12.96 -10.95
N LEU A 235 -18.22 12.22 -11.33
CA LEU A 235 -18.26 11.19 -12.37
C LEU A 235 -19.17 10.00 -12.02
N LEU A 236 -19.42 9.76 -10.71
CA LEU A 236 -20.23 8.64 -10.21
C LEU A 236 -21.72 9.04 -10.07
N ALA A 237 -22.02 10.30 -9.80
CA ALA A 237 -23.36 10.81 -9.50
C ALA A 237 -24.14 11.06 -10.79
N LYS A 238 -25.20 10.30 -11.05
CA LYS A 238 -25.98 10.39 -12.32
C LYS A 238 -26.65 11.74 -12.55
N GLU A 239 -26.91 12.49 -11.50
CA GLU A 239 -27.46 13.84 -11.55
C GLU A 239 -26.41 14.91 -11.85
N SER A 240 -25.13 14.57 -11.81
CA SER A 240 -24.04 15.49 -12.14
C SER A 240 -23.93 15.70 -13.65
N SER A 241 -23.67 16.92 -14.06
CA SER A 241 -23.33 17.24 -15.45
C SER A 241 -21.99 16.62 -15.91
N LEU A 242 -21.19 16.15 -14.95
CA LEU A 242 -19.90 15.48 -15.19
C LEU A 242 -20.00 13.95 -15.06
N TYR A 243 -21.23 13.40 -14.97
CA TYR A 243 -21.43 11.95 -14.89
C TYR A 243 -20.76 11.23 -16.06
N TYR A 244 -20.03 10.17 -15.75
CA TYR A 244 -19.40 9.30 -16.75
C TYR A 244 -20.02 7.92 -16.71
N GLU A 245 -20.62 7.49 -17.81
CA GLU A 245 -21.20 6.15 -17.91
C GLU A 245 -20.13 5.09 -17.77
N GLY A 246 -20.31 4.18 -16.80
CA GLY A 246 -19.34 3.15 -16.44
C GLY A 246 -18.43 3.56 -15.28
N CYS A 247 -18.47 4.78 -14.79
CA CYS A 247 -17.77 5.12 -13.53
C CYS A 247 -18.37 4.29 -12.37
N ILE A 248 -17.51 3.55 -11.68
CA ILE A 248 -17.91 2.73 -10.53
C ILE A 248 -17.42 3.31 -9.20
N GLY A 249 -16.70 4.42 -9.21
CA GLY A 249 -16.28 5.09 -8.01
C GLY A 249 -15.00 5.90 -8.15
N GLY A 250 -14.60 6.49 -7.03
CA GLY A 250 -13.39 7.31 -6.97
C GLY A 250 -13.25 8.02 -5.63
N LYS A 251 -12.15 8.77 -5.46
CA LYS A 251 -11.91 9.60 -4.30
C LYS A 251 -11.34 10.95 -4.73
N THR A 252 -12.00 12.02 -4.31
CA THR A 252 -11.54 13.40 -4.47
C THR A 252 -10.58 13.76 -3.34
N GLY A 253 -9.64 14.67 -3.61
CA GLY A 253 -8.77 15.28 -2.62
C GLY A 253 -8.58 16.76 -2.92
N PHE A 254 -8.55 17.58 -1.87
CA PHE A 254 -8.23 19.00 -1.96
C PHE A 254 -7.51 19.48 -0.71
N SER A 255 -6.47 20.22 -0.89
CA SER A 255 -5.88 21.18 0.05
C SER A 255 -5.24 22.31 -0.75
N THR A 256 -4.83 23.38 -0.09
CA THR A 256 -4.15 24.49 -0.76
C THR A 256 -2.86 24.01 -1.45
N GLU A 257 -2.12 23.12 -0.81
CA GLU A 257 -0.85 22.58 -1.30
C GLU A 257 -1.05 21.55 -2.41
N ALA A 258 -2.02 20.65 -2.22
CA ALA A 258 -2.34 19.59 -3.19
C ALA A 258 -3.11 20.10 -4.39
N GLN A 259 -3.84 21.21 -4.24
CA GLN A 259 -4.91 21.56 -5.17
C GLN A 259 -5.90 20.40 -5.36
N ASN A 260 -6.57 20.27 -6.48
CA ASN A 260 -7.51 19.18 -6.70
C ASN A 260 -6.80 17.91 -7.18
N CYS A 261 -7.14 16.78 -6.57
CA CYS A 261 -6.71 15.45 -6.93
C CYS A 261 -7.92 14.54 -7.07
N LEU A 262 -7.87 13.60 -8.01
CA LEU A 262 -8.96 12.66 -8.25
C LEU A 262 -8.39 11.29 -8.65
N ALA A 263 -8.79 10.25 -7.91
CA ALA A 263 -8.55 8.86 -8.30
C ALA A 263 -9.91 8.21 -8.60
N THR A 264 -10.11 7.72 -9.82
CA THR A 264 -11.38 7.17 -10.31
C THR A 264 -11.23 5.84 -11.00
N VAL A 265 -12.32 5.11 -11.07
CA VAL A 265 -12.41 3.79 -11.72
C VAL A 265 -13.61 3.76 -12.64
N ALA A 266 -13.41 3.25 -13.84
CA ALA A 266 -14.51 2.98 -14.77
C ALA A 266 -14.45 1.53 -15.27
N GLU A 267 -15.63 0.93 -15.47
CA GLU A 267 -15.78 -0.43 -15.96
C GLU A 267 -16.79 -0.47 -17.11
N ARG A 268 -16.41 -1.05 -18.25
CA ARG A 268 -17.27 -1.31 -19.39
C ARG A 268 -16.88 -2.62 -20.05
N ASN A 269 -17.85 -3.45 -20.40
CA ASN A 269 -17.63 -4.69 -21.14
C ASN A 269 -16.56 -5.60 -20.52
N GLY A 270 -16.54 -5.70 -19.19
CA GLY A 270 -15.59 -6.53 -18.44
C GLY A 270 -14.15 -6.00 -18.41
N ARG A 271 -13.91 -4.76 -18.86
CA ARG A 271 -12.62 -4.08 -18.73
C ARG A 271 -12.72 -2.99 -17.67
N THR A 272 -11.77 -2.97 -16.73
CA THR A 272 -11.73 -2.01 -15.63
C THR A 272 -10.46 -1.18 -15.71
N TYR A 273 -10.62 0.14 -15.72
CA TYR A 273 -9.52 1.10 -15.77
C TYR A 273 -9.51 2.03 -14.58
N ILE A 274 -8.32 2.38 -14.12
CA ILE A 274 -8.06 3.33 -13.05
C ILE A 274 -7.40 4.55 -13.66
N VAL A 275 -7.94 5.73 -13.34
CA VAL A 275 -7.35 7.03 -13.67
C VAL A 275 -7.04 7.76 -12.37
N VAL A 276 -5.82 8.29 -12.26
CA VAL A 276 -5.45 9.22 -11.20
C VAL A 276 -4.92 10.49 -11.84
N THR A 277 -5.51 11.62 -11.48
CA THR A 277 -5.09 12.97 -11.88
C THR A 277 -4.79 13.78 -10.64
N MET A 278 -3.67 14.52 -10.64
CA MET A 278 -3.23 15.24 -9.45
C MET A 278 -2.83 16.68 -9.80
N ARG A 279 -3.14 17.55 -8.85
CA ARG A 279 -2.78 18.96 -8.83
C ARG A 279 -3.39 19.77 -9.97
N ASP A 280 -4.72 19.86 -9.95
CA ASP A 280 -5.50 20.71 -10.84
C ASP A 280 -6.08 21.92 -10.09
N ALA A 281 -6.29 23.00 -10.83
CA ALA A 281 -6.90 24.19 -10.28
C ALA A 281 -8.36 23.99 -9.87
N ASP A 282 -9.07 23.06 -10.54
CA ASP A 282 -10.49 22.80 -10.34
C ASP A 282 -10.83 21.31 -10.48
N LEU A 283 -11.75 20.80 -9.66
CA LEU A 283 -12.20 19.40 -9.72
C LEU A 283 -12.86 19.04 -11.06
N GLY A 284 -13.49 20.00 -11.72
CA GLY A 284 -14.09 19.81 -13.06
C GLY A 284 -13.01 19.46 -14.10
N ILE A 285 -11.80 20.01 -13.97
CA ILE A 285 -10.66 19.68 -14.82
C ILE A 285 -10.24 18.22 -14.59
N ASN A 286 -10.06 17.79 -13.32
CA ASN A 286 -9.78 16.38 -13.02
C ASN A 286 -10.84 15.44 -13.61
N CYS A 287 -12.13 15.82 -13.55
CA CYS A 287 -13.21 15.02 -14.10
C CYS A 287 -13.13 14.96 -15.64
N ALA A 288 -12.85 16.09 -16.31
CA ALA A 288 -12.69 16.15 -17.76
C ALA A 288 -11.50 15.30 -18.23
N ASP A 289 -10.34 15.45 -17.59
CA ASP A 289 -9.14 14.69 -17.87
C ASP A 289 -9.37 13.17 -17.65
N SER A 290 -10.06 12.82 -16.55
CA SER A 290 -10.43 11.42 -16.29
C SER A 290 -11.35 10.85 -17.36
N THR A 291 -12.34 11.63 -17.83
CA THR A 291 -13.24 11.24 -18.92
C THR A 291 -12.48 10.98 -20.21
N VAL A 292 -11.60 11.89 -20.59
CA VAL A 292 -10.76 11.78 -21.79
C VAL A 292 -9.86 10.55 -21.73
N LEU A 293 -9.27 10.28 -20.56
CA LEU A 293 -8.41 9.11 -20.36
C LEU A 293 -9.19 7.79 -20.38
N PHE A 294 -10.39 7.73 -19.80
CA PHE A 294 -11.26 6.56 -19.91
C PHE A 294 -11.70 6.31 -21.35
N ASP A 295 -12.11 7.36 -22.07
CA ASP A 295 -12.48 7.23 -23.49
C ASP A 295 -11.28 6.76 -24.33
N TYR A 296 -10.09 7.27 -24.07
CA TYR A 296 -8.86 6.81 -24.69
C TYR A 296 -8.63 5.31 -24.42
N ALA A 297 -8.79 4.84 -23.17
CA ALA A 297 -8.65 3.45 -22.80
C ALA A 297 -9.65 2.54 -23.57
N PHE A 298 -10.93 2.86 -23.49
CA PHE A 298 -11.97 2.03 -24.10
C PHE A 298 -11.97 2.07 -25.63
N ASN A 299 -11.48 3.16 -26.22
CA ASN A 299 -11.49 3.33 -27.66
C ASN A 299 -10.19 2.89 -28.36
N SER A 300 -9.05 2.89 -27.66
CA SER A 300 -7.73 2.68 -28.28
C SER A 300 -7.08 1.35 -27.94
N PHE A 301 -7.61 0.63 -26.96
CA PHE A 301 -7.06 -0.64 -26.50
C PHE A 301 -8.07 -1.77 -26.61
N ASP A 302 -7.56 -2.97 -26.80
CA ASP A 302 -8.31 -4.21 -26.79
C ASP A 302 -7.74 -5.15 -25.71
N SER A 303 -8.55 -6.14 -25.33
CA SER A 303 -8.12 -7.25 -24.48
C SER A 303 -7.90 -8.46 -25.36
N ILE A 304 -6.68 -9.03 -25.35
CA ILE A 304 -6.36 -10.30 -26.00
C ILE A 304 -6.06 -11.36 -24.95
N GLU A 305 -6.34 -12.61 -25.24
CA GLU A 305 -6.10 -13.72 -24.34
C GLU A 305 -4.74 -14.37 -24.61
N VAL A 306 -3.94 -14.55 -23.55
CA VAL A 306 -2.67 -15.28 -23.57
C VAL A 306 -2.69 -16.27 -22.42
N ASP A 307 -2.63 -17.57 -22.72
CA ASP A 307 -2.65 -18.65 -21.74
C ASP A 307 -3.79 -18.51 -20.71
N GLY A 308 -5.00 -18.18 -21.19
CA GLY A 308 -6.19 -18.01 -20.35
C GLY A 308 -6.21 -16.74 -19.48
N LYS A 309 -5.33 -15.76 -19.76
CA LYS A 309 -5.29 -14.46 -19.08
C LYS A 309 -5.43 -13.32 -20.07
N ALA A 310 -6.20 -12.33 -19.69
CA ALA A 310 -6.36 -11.11 -20.46
C ALA A 310 -5.10 -10.25 -20.40
N MET A 311 -4.68 -9.72 -21.56
CA MET A 311 -3.64 -8.70 -21.71
C MET A 311 -4.24 -7.48 -22.38
N THR A 312 -3.92 -6.29 -21.90
CA THR A 312 -4.41 -5.04 -22.49
C THR A 312 -3.37 -4.49 -23.46
N VAL A 313 -3.74 -4.43 -24.72
CA VAL A 313 -2.84 -4.04 -25.84
C VAL A 313 -3.49 -2.98 -26.71
N PRO A 314 -2.71 -2.17 -27.47
CA PRO A 314 -3.27 -1.30 -28.50
C PRO A 314 -4.11 -2.10 -29.53
N LYS A 315 -5.16 -1.48 -30.06
CA LYS A 315 -6.02 -2.09 -31.07
C LYS A 315 -5.22 -2.63 -32.26
N GLY A 316 -5.53 -3.85 -32.67
CA GLY A 316 -4.89 -4.54 -33.78
C GLY A 316 -3.59 -5.28 -33.43
N VAL A 317 -3.09 -5.15 -32.20
CA VAL A 317 -1.96 -5.94 -31.68
C VAL A 317 -2.43 -7.36 -31.38
N THR A 318 -1.62 -8.35 -31.77
CA THR A 318 -1.88 -9.77 -31.57
C THR A 318 -0.85 -10.40 -30.62
N VAL A 319 -1.08 -11.63 -30.20
CA VAL A 319 -0.13 -12.39 -29.35
C VAL A 319 1.25 -12.52 -30.04
N ALA A 320 1.29 -12.59 -31.38
CA ALA A 320 2.54 -12.71 -32.12
C ALA A 320 3.43 -11.44 -32.05
N ASP A 321 2.85 -10.30 -31.69
CA ASP A 321 3.56 -9.02 -31.58
C ASP A 321 4.17 -8.84 -30.18
N LEU A 322 3.88 -9.74 -29.23
CA LEU A 322 4.34 -9.65 -27.85
C LEU A 322 5.70 -10.31 -27.65
N THR A 323 6.48 -9.72 -26.74
CA THR A 323 7.68 -10.35 -26.19
C THR A 323 7.41 -10.80 -24.77
N MET A 324 7.99 -11.94 -24.37
CA MET A 324 7.81 -12.50 -23.02
C MET A 324 9.13 -12.48 -22.25
N LYS A 325 9.04 -12.19 -20.95
CA LYS A 325 10.12 -12.35 -19.97
C LYS A 325 9.62 -13.18 -18.82
N SER A 326 10.32 -14.26 -18.48
CA SER A 326 9.99 -15.12 -17.34
C SER A 326 10.79 -14.72 -16.13
N LYS A 327 10.16 -14.73 -14.95
CA LYS A 327 10.78 -14.49 -13.66
C LYS A 327 10.32 -15.57 -12.67
N GLU A 328 11.26 -16.33 -12.17
CA GLU A 328 10.99 -17.32 -11.12
C GLU A 328 10.67 -16.63 -9.78
N LYS A 329 9.66 -17.11 -9.09
CA LYS A 329 9.24 -16.64 -7.76
C LYS A 329 8.80 -17.82 -6.90
N GLY A 330 9.76 -18.45 -6.21
CA GLY A 330 9.53 -19.68 -5.43
C GLY A 330 9.14 -20.84 -6.35
N THR A 331 7.97 -21.45 -6.10
CA THR A 331 7.40 -22.56 -6.89
C THR A 331 6.52 -22.09 -8.07
N ARG A 332 6.67 -20.84 -8.49
CA ARG A 332 5.88 -20.25 -9.58
C ARG A 332 6.77 -19.50 -10.53
N THR A 333 6.46 -19.58 -11.80
CA THR A 333 7.06 -18.76 -12.85
C THR A 333 6.08 -17.67 -13.27
N LEU A 334 6.51 -16.43 -13.23
CA LEU A 334 5.77 -15.26 -13.70
C LEU A 334 6.21 -14.91 -15.11
N ASN A 335 5.39 -15.19 -16.10
CA ASN A 335 5.59 -14.80 -17.50
C ASN A 335 4.99 -13.41 -17.71
N GLN A 336 5.83 -12.41 -17.89
CA GLN A 336 5.45 -11.02 -18.14
C GLN A 336 5.48 -10.77 -19.65
N TYR A 337 4.42 -10.15 -20.18
CA TYR A 337 4.27 -9.86 -21.60
C TYR A 337 4.42 -8.38 -21.85
N TYR A 338 5.07 -8.05 -22.98
CA TYR A 338 5.42 -6.69 -23.35
C TYR A 338 5.11 -6.46 -24.83
N TYR A 339 4.57 -5.29 -25.15
CA TYR A 339 4.45 -4.77 -26.51
C TYR A 339 5.36 -3.54 -26.64
N GLN A 340 6.28 -3.53 -27.59
CA GLN A 340 7.27 -2.44 -27.79
C GLN A 340 8.00 -2.02 -26.50
N GLY A 341 8.27 -2.98 -25.62
CA GLY A 341 8.92 -2.74 -24.33
C GLY A 341 7.98 -2.32 -23.20
N GLN A 342 6.73 -1.96 -23.50
CA GLN A 342 5.72 -1.63 -22.51
C GLN A 342 5.05 -2.89 -21.96
N PHE A 343 4.96 -2.99 -20.65
CA PHE A 343 4.28 -4.10 -19.97
C PHE A 343 2.76 -4.07 -20.26
N VAL A 344 2.21 -5.20 -20.66
CA VAL A 344 0.79 -5.34 -21.04
C VAL A 344 0.03 -6.38 -20.20
N GLY A 345 0.74 -7.20 -19.45
CA GLY A 345 0.12 -8.16 -18.54
C GLY A 345 1.03 -9.35 -18.22
N TYR A 346 0.50 -10.29 -17.45
CA TYR A 346 1.28 -11.45 -17.00
C TYR A 346 0.43 -12.71 -16.84
N VAL A 347 1.10 -13.86 -16.94
CA VAL A 347 0.56 -15.18 -16.59
C VAL A 347 1.43 -15.78 -15.49
N THR A 348 0.80 -16.33 -14.46
CA THR A 348 1.50 -17.09 -13.42
C THR A 348 1.33 -18.57 -13.72
N VAL A 349 2.44 -19.28 -13.91
CA VAL A 349 2.48 -20.72 -14.12
C VAL A 349 2.97 -21.36 -12.82
N GLU A 350 2.24 -22.35 -12.30
CA GLU A 350 2.72 -23.15 -11.20
C GLU A 350 3.72 -24.18 -11.73
N ASP A 351 4.91 -24.22 -11.14
CA ASP A 351 5.92 -25.19 -11.54
C ASP A 351 5.42 -26.57 -11.11
N THR A 352 5.12 -27.43 -12.07
CA THR A 352 4.78 -28.83 -11.81
C THR A 352 6.04 -29.47 -11.19
N PRO A 353 5.98 -30.04 -9.97
CA PRO A 353 7.13 -30.70 -9.42
C PRO A 353 7.61 -31.78 -10.41
N THR A 354 8.86 -31.68 -10.85
CA THR A 354 9.49 -32.73 -11.65
C THR A 354 9.37 -34.03 -10.83
N PRO A 355 8.72 -35.08 -11.37
CA PRO A 355 8.66 -36.33 -10.63
C PRO A 355 10.09 -36.80 -10.34
N GLU A 356 10.41 -37.00 -9.06
CA GLU A 356 11.68 -37.61 -8.68
C GLU A 356 11.85 -38.92 -9.45
N PRO A 357 13.06 -39.22 -10.00
CA PRO A 357 13.28 -40.46 -10.69
C PRO A 357 12.97 -41.61 -9.73
N VAL A 358 11.98 -42.40 -10.07
CA VAL A 358 11.60 -43.62 -9.34
C VAL A 358 12.87 -44.51 -9.34
N GLN A 359 13.50 -44.63 -8.20
CA GLN A 359 14.52 -45.66 -8.00
C GLN A 359 13.84 -47.03 -8.15
N GLU A 360 14.18 -47.74 -9.21
CA GLU A 360 13.77 -49.13 -9.38
C GLU A 360 14.16 -49.95 -8.10
N ALA A 361 13.14 -50.32 -7.36
CA ALA A 361 13.27 -51.24 -6.24
C ALA A 361 13.69 -52.61 -6.79
N LYS A 362 14.89 -53.05 -6.45
CA LYS A 362 15.35 -54.42 -6.67
C LYS A 362 14.36 -55.37 -6.00
N GLU A 363 13.80 -56.24 -6.84
CA GLU A 363 13.05 -57.44 -6.45
C GLU A 363 13.84 -58.27 -5.48
N THR A 364 13.35 -58.48 -4.27
CA THR A 364 13.83 -59.52 -3.37
C THR A 364 12.65 -60.43 -3.03
N THR A 365 12.79 -61.65 -3.43
CA THR A 365 11.90 -62.79 -3.31
C THR A 365 11.40 -63.10 -1.91
N VAL A 366 10.14 -63.50 -1.85
CA VAL A 366 9.34 -64.00 -0.73
C VAL A 366 9.90 -65.30 -0.16
N PRO A 367 9.66 -65.63 1.12
CA PRO A 367 8.74 -66.74 1.34
C PRO A 367 7.61 -66.49 2.36
N GLU A 368 6.56 -67.14 2.04
CA GLU A 368 5.25 -67.37 2.61
C GLU A 368 5.30 -68.06 4.01
N SER A 369 4.44 -67.65 4.94
CA SER A 369 3.57 -68.49 5.75
C SER A 369 2.76 -67.69 6.78
N SER A 370 1.50 -67.66 6.59
CA SER A 370 0.35 -68.29 7.35
C SER A 370 -0.09 -67.59 8.63
N GLU A 371 -1.35 -67.12 8.54
CA GLU A 371 -2.50 -67.30 9.50
C GLU A 371 -2.30 -66.83 10.95
N THR A 372 -3.17 -66.16 11.61
CA THR A 372 -4.60 -66.23 11.79
C THR A 372 -5.13 -65.09 12.67
N GLU A 373 -6.36 -64.66 12.37
CA GLU A 373 -7.51 -64.23 13.23
C GLU A 373 -7.32 -63.24 14.39
N SER A 374 -8.02 -62.12 14.23
CA SER A 374 -9.33 -61.84 14.90
C SER A 374 -9.29 -61.24 16.32
N THR A 375 -9.79 -60.11 16.58
CA THR A 375 -11.04 -59.76 17.22
C THR A 375 -11.01 -58.38 17.85
N SER A 376 -12.04 -57.64 17.54
CA SER A 376 -12.66 -56.47 18.13
C SER A 376 -12.60 -56.37 19.66
N THR A 377 -12.63 -55.14 20.20
CA THR A 377 -13.68 -54.61 21.07
C THR A 377 -13.25 -53.30 21.73
N THR A 378 -13.89 -52.21 21.39
CA THR A 378 -14.81 -51.30 22.09
C THR A 378 -14.46 -50.83 23.52
N VAL A 379 -14.50 -49.51 23.70
CA VAL A 379 -15.24 -48.69 24.70
C VAL A 379 -14.59 -48.31 26.03
N GLN A 380 -14.75 -46.99 26.22
CA GLN A 380 -15.10 -46.17 27.41
C GLN A 380 -13.98 -45.51 28.24
N THR A 381 -14.04 -44.19 28.17
CA THR A 381 -14.23 -43.19 29.25
C THR A 381 -13.66 -43.47 30.64
N ASP A 382 -12.89 -42.52 31.19
CA ASP A 382 -13.32 -41.70 32.32
C ASP A 382 -12.28 -40.63 32.70
N GLU A 383 -12.84 -39.55 33.25
CA GLU A 383 -12.22 -38.38 33.83
C GLU A 383 -11.35 -38.71 35.06
N THR A 384 -10.33 -37.93 35.37
CA THR A 384 -10.23 -37.09 36.58
C THR A 384 -8.79 -36.53 36.76
N ASP A 385 -8.81 -35.24 36.99
CA ASP A 385 -7.99 -34.41 37.93
C ASP A 385 -6.65 -34.91 38.48
N THR A 386 -5.61 -34.09 38.38
CA THR A 386 -4.99 -33.29 39.44
C THR A 386 -3.64 -32.69 39.02
N ASN A 387 -3.44 -31.46 39.50
CA ASN A 387 -2.20 -30.66 39.63
C ASN A 387 -0.89 -31.46 39.81
N ASP A 388 0.19 -31.00 39.18
CA ASP A 388 1.30 -30.32 39.87
C ASP A 388 2.45 -29.90 38.92
N THR A 389 2.86 -28.63 39.12
CA THR A 389 4.20 -28.04 39.00
C THR A 389 5.25 -28.66 38.07
N ALA A 390 5.65 -27.89 37.09
CA ALA A 390 7.07 -27.80 36.68
C ALA A 390 7.39 -26.41 36.09
N VAL A 391 8.15 -25.65 36.85
CA VAL A 391 8.89 -24.47 36.42
C VAL A 391 10.01 -24.92 35.49
N SER A 392 10.05 -24.41 34.25
CA SER A 392 11.27 -24.39 33.46
C SER A 392 11.30 -23.24 32.47
N GLU A 393 12.19 -22.33 32.77
CA GLU A 393 12.95 -21.44 31.89
C GLU A 393 12.19 -20.71 30.78
N GLN A 394 11.75 -19.53 31.10
CA GLN A 394 11.53 -18.44 30.14
C GLN A 394 12.90 -17.95 29.63
N LYS A 395 13.32 -18.40 28.47
CA LYS A 395 14.28 -17.65 27.67
C LYS A 395 13.65 -16.32 27.29
N SER A 396 14.32 -15.21 27.58
CA SER A 396 13.76 -13.88 27.39
C SER A 396 13.43 -13.65 25.91
N VAL A 397 12.34 -12.95 25.63
CA VAL A 397 11.91 -12.55 24.29
C VAL A 397 13.01 -11.77 23.54
N GLN A 398 13.94 -11.16 24.27
CA GLN A 398 15.11 -10.44 23.77
C GLN A 398 16.11 -11.34 23.03
N ASP A 399 16.29 -12.61 23.48
CA ASP A 399 17.21 -13.56 22.86
C ASP A 399 16.62 -14.17 21.58
N GLN A 400 15.30 -14.32 21.51
CA GLN A 400 14.61 -14.82 20.30
C GLN A 400 14.56 -13.80 19.17
N ILE A 401 14.51 -12.50 19.47
CA ILE A 401 14.54 -11.41 18.46
C ILE A 401 15.94 -11.28 17.86
N SER A 402 16.99 -11.56 18.63
CA SER A 402 18.39 -11.50 18.18
C SER A 402 18.74 -12.62 17.17
N GLU A 403 18.13 -13.79 17.29
CA GLU A 403 18.39 -14.93 16.38
C GLU A 403 17.62 -14.84 15.06
N MET A 404 16.45 -14.18 15.00
CA MET A 404 15.60 -14.15 13.81
C MET A 404 15.99 -13.11 12.75
N HIS A 405 16.88 -12.15 13.01
CA HIS A 405 17.18 -11.04 12.10
C HIS A 405 18.52 -11.12 11.35
N THR A 406 19.30 -12.19 11.50
CA THR A 406 20.63 -12.30 10.87
C THR A 406 20.80 -13.39 9.82
N GLU A 407 19.83 -14.24 9.61
CA GLU A 407 19.88 -15.22 8.51
C GLU A 407 19.47 -14.56 7.19
N GLY A 408 20.44 -14.23 6.37
CA GLY A 408 20.26 -13.64 5.03
C GLY A 408 21.13 -12.41 4.74
N LEU A 409 21.79 -11.84 5.75
CA LEU A 409 22.69 -10.71 5.55
C LEU A 409 24.10 -11.16 5.17
N SER A 410 24.70 -10.47 4.18
CA SER A 410 26.09 -10.73 3.79
C SER A 410 27.03 -10.48 4.98
N SER A 411 28.17 -11.19 5.00
CA SER A 411 29.20 -11.05 6.05
C SER A 411 29.63 -9.59 6.25
N THR A 412 29.65 -8.81 5.19
CA THR A 412 30.00 -7.38 5.22
C THR A 412 28.96 -6.54 5.96
N VAL A 413 27.68 -6.84 5.77
CA VAL A 413 26.57 -6.13 6.47
C VAL A 413 26.54 -6.51 7.96
N LYS A 414 26.77 -7.78 8.29
CA LYS A 414 26.90 -8.22 9.70
C LYS A 414 28.08 -7.53 10.41
N MET A 415 29.22 -7.39 9.74
CA MET A 415 30.37 -6.69 10.26
C MET A 415 30.12 -5.20 10.49
N LEU A 416 29.41 -4.54 9.57
CA LEU A 416 29.01 -3.12 9.71
C LEU A 416 28.05 -2.88 10.86
N LEU A 417 27.10 -3.79 11.10
CA LEU A 417 26.16 -3.72 12.23
C LEU A 417 26.86 -3.90 13.58
N ILE A 418 27.86 -4.80 13.67
CA ILE A 418 28.65 -5.00 14.87
C ILE A 418 29.50 -3.75 15.18
N ILE A 419 30.15 -3.17 14.16
CA ILE A 419 30.96 -1.96 14.31
C ILE A 419 30.06 -0.76 14.70
N GLY A 420 28.88 -0.61 14.09
CA GLY A 420 27.91 0.43 14.41
C GLY A 420 27.42 0.31 15.86
N GLY A 421 27.07 -0.89 16.30
CA GLY A 421 26.66 -1.16 17.68
C GLY A 421 27.76 -0.83 18.72
N ALA A 422 29.00 -1.23 18.44
CA ALA A 422 30.12 -0.93 19.31
C ALA A 422 30.38 0.58 19.43
N MET A 423 30.24 1.34 18.34
CA MET A 423 30.40 2.80 18.34
C MET A 423 29.33 3.51 19.16
N ILE A 424 28.07 3.04 19.12
CA ILE A 424 26.97 3.60 19.92
C ILE A 424 27.23 3.40 21.42
N VAL A 425 27.71 2.22 21.84
CA VAL A 425 28.04 1.94 23.24
C VAL A 425 29.18 2.84 23.74
N VAL A 426 30.19 3.08 22.91
CA VAL A 426 31.30 4.01 23.24
C VAL A 426 30.80 5.44 23.36
N LEU A 427 29.89 5.87 22.46
CA LEU A 427 29.33 7.22 22.48
C LEU A 427 28.49 7.46 23.76
N ILE A 428 27.66 6.49 24.13
CA ILE A 428 26.87 6.54 25.37
C ILE A 428 27.79 6.61 26.59
N GLY A 429 28.86 5.81 26.63
CA GLY A 429 29.85 5.83 27.70
C GLY A 429 30.55 7.18 27.83
N LEU A 430 30.89 7.83 26.70
CA LEU A 430 31.48 9.17 26.66
C LEU A 430 30.51 10.24 27.15
N LEU A 431 29.23 10.17 26.75
CA LEU A 431 28.20 11.11 27.22
C LEU A 431 27.95 11.00 28.72
N ILE A 432 27.94 9.78 29.25
CA ILE A 432 27.81 9.52 30.69
C ILE A 432 29.05 10.09 31.43
N ALA A 433 30.25 9.87 30.93
CA ALA A 433 31.49 10.38 31.53
C ALA A 433 31.55 11.91 31.51
N LEU A 434 31.06 12.55 30.42
CA LEU A 434 30.95 14.02 30.32
C LEU A 434 29.91 14.57 31.32
N HIS A 435 28.79 13.87 31.50
CA HIS A 435 27.76 14.28 32.48
C HIS A 435 28.30 14.26 33.91
N PHE A 436 29.03 13.21 34.30
CA PHE A 436 29.63 13.12 35.64
C PHE A 436 30.85 14.07 35.84
N LYS A 437 31.45 14.59 34.78
CA LYS A 437 32.55 15.57 34.89
C LYS A 437 32.04 17.01 35.06
N ASN A 438 30.80 17.29 34.67
CA ASN A 438 30.16 18.60 34.74
C ASN A 438 29.13 18.71 35.90
N SER A 439 28.94 17.65 36.66
CA SER A 439 28.25 17.64 37.96
C SER A 439 29.25 17.67 39.11
#